data_b000c212a35a11a9e6f0f754019abb41
#
_entry.id   b000c212a35a11a9e6f0f754019abb41
#
_cell.length_a   1.000
_cell.length_b   1.000
_cell.length_c   1.000
_cell.angle_alpha   90.00
_cell.angle_beta   90.00
_cell.angle_gamma   90.00
#
_symmetry.space_group_name_H-M   'P 1'
#
loop_
_entity.id
_entity.type
_entity.pdbx_description
1 polymer ?
#
loop_
_entity_poly.entity_id
_entity_poly.type
_entity_poly.pdbx_seq_one_letter_code
_entity_poly.pdbx_strand_id
1 'polypeptide(L)'
;MKFVRAAIGAALLVGCAGQTASAATGNVLFNGSITATCTLTVNSNGTMTVSNNLQSLSSHNAGGSAGSVQVDTTGGVQLSVDPVTTTTVPASDTTATTWTPTFATTGAQTIAETGTATALTAAGTSTIAVNLAGTKGGTNRFSAGSYQATVTVRCE
;
A
#
# COMPACT_ATOMS: atom_id res chain seq x y z
N MET A 1 -99.65 -39.76 -35.57
CA MET A 1 -98.53 -39.64 -36.46
C MET A 1 -97.88 -38.27 -36.27
N LYS A 2 -96.75 -38.17 -35.57
CA LYS A 2 -95.82 -37.04 -35.63
C LYS A 2 -94.52 -37.49 -34.95
N PHE A 3 -93.49 -37.67 -35.75
CA PHE A 3 -92.15 -38.04 -35.34
C PHE A 3 -91.41 -36.79 -34.73
N VAL A 4 -90.91 -36.91 -33.46
CA VAL A 4 -90.07 -35.93 -32.90
C VAL A 4 -88.63 -36.43 -33.11
N ARG A 5 -87.80 -35.68 -33.83
CA ARG A 5 -86.37 -35.92 -34.02
C ARG A 5 -85.59 -35.23 -32.89
N ALA A 6 -84.88 -36.01 -32.09
CA ALA A 6 -83.97 -35.54 -31.12
C ALA A 6 -82.63 -35.11 -31.78
N ALA A 7 -82.21 -33.90 -31.59
CA ALA A 7 -80.90 -33.42 -32.03
C ALA A 7 -79.83 -33.63 -30.87
N ILE A 8 -78.82 -34.41 -31.15
CA ILE A 8 -77.69 -34.64 -30.27
C ILE A 8 -76.67 -33.52 -30.52
N GLY A 9 -76.53 -32.61 -29.57
CA GLY A 9 -75.47 -31.58 -29.58
C GLY A 9 -74.12 -32.16 -29.09
N ALA A 10 -73.16 -32.19 -29.99
CA ALA A 10 -71.78 -32.53 -29.63
C ALA A 10 -71.08 -31.31 -28.98
N ALA A 11 -70.74 -31.39 -27.71
CA ALA A 11 -69.91 -30.40 -27.03
C ALA A 11 -68.42 -30.60 -27.40
N LEU A 12 -67.87 -29.66 -28.17
CA LEU A 12 -66.42 -29.61 -28.39
C LEU A 12 -65.74 -29.06 -27.12
N LEU A 13 -64.99 -29.91 -26.36
CA LEU A 13 -64.03 -29.51 -25.36
C LEU A 13 -62.77 -29.01 -26.04
N VAL A 14 -62.62 -27.66 -26.09
CA VAL A 14 -61.34 -27.02 -26.50
C VAL A 14 -60.40 -27.15 -25.32
N GLY A 15 -59.46 -28.11 -25.41
CA GLY A 15 -58.37 -28.24 -24.48
C GLY A 15 -57.39 -27.05 -24.62
N CYS A 16 -57.38 -26.13 -23.68
CA CYS A 16 -56.28 -25.17 -23.53
C CYS A 16 -55.01 -25.92 -23.20
N ALA A 17 -54.16 -26.20 -24.21
CA ALA A 17 -52.81 -26.64 -24.01
C ALA A 17 -52.05 -25.46 -23.35
N GLY A 18 -51.82 -25.56 -22.03
CA GLY A 18 -50.98 -24.60 -21.31
C GLY A 18 -49.56 -24.60 -21.89
N GLN A 19 -49.22 -23.54 -22.60
CA GLN A 19 -47.83 -23.33 -23.04
C GLN A 19 -47.01 -22.97 -21.80
N THR A 20 -46.12 -23.85 -21.37
CA THR A 20 -45.13 -23.56 -20.36
C THR A 20 -44.13 -22.57 -20.94
N ALA A 21 -44.16 -21.33 -20.44
CA ALA A 21 -43.12 -20.34 -20.76
C ALA A 21 -41.76 -20.86 -20.28
N SER A 22 -40.86 -21.13 -21.21
CA SER A 22 -39.46 -21.45 -20.87
C SER A 22 -38.73 -20.16 -20.52
N ALA A 23 -38.22 -20.07 -19.31
CA ALA A 23 -37.36 -18.94 -18.92
C ALA A 23 -36.04 -19.03 -19.72
N ALA A 24 -35.81 -18.00 -20.55
CA ALA A 24 -34.54 -17.86 -21.24
C ALA A 24 -33.57 -17.09 -20.33
N THR A 25 -32.39 -17.67 -20.06
CA THR A 25 -31.30 -17.03 -19.32
C THR A 25 -30.14 -16.76 -20.27
N GLY A 26 -29.54 -15.57 -20.16
CA GLY A 26 -28.34 -15.18 -20.90
C GLY A 26 -27.26 -14.73 -19.94
N ASN A 27 -26.02 -15.12 -20.20
CA ASN A 27 -24.83 -14.69 -19.43
C ASN A 27 -24.16 -13.53 -20.17
N VAL A 28 -23.90 -12.42 -19.45
CA VAL A 28 -23.13 -11.28 -19.95
C VAL A 28 -21.82 -11.22 -19.19
N LEU A 29 -20.69 -11.29 -19.90
CA LEU A 29 -19.36 -11.19 -19.33
C LEU A 29 -18.94 -9.72 -19.29
N PHE A 30 -18.52 -9.25 -18.09
CA PHE A 30 -17.89 -7.97 -17.91
C PHE A 30 -16.40 -8.19 -17.65
N ASN A 31 -15.55 -7.51 -18.41
CA ASN A 31 -14.10 -7.53 -18.25
C ASN A 31 -13.61 -6.17 -17.76
N GLY A 32 -12.66 -6.17 -16.79
CA GLY A 32 -11.99 -4.99 -16.29
C GLY A 32 -10.50 -5.27 -16.08
N SER A 33 -9.67 -4.24 -16.18
CA SER A 33 -8.23 -4.29 -15.93
C SER A 33 -7.82 -3.10 -15.07
N ILE A 34 -7.00 -3.35 -14.02
CA ILE A 34 -6.45 -2.32 -13.14
C ILE A 34 -4.93 -2.39 -13.25
N THR A 35 -4.31 -1.26 -13.62
CA THR A 35 -2.86 -1.13 -13.65
C THR A 35 -2.30 -0.95 -12.24
N ALA A 36 -1.10 -1.45 -11.95
CA ALA A 36 -0.40 -1.16 -10.71
C ALA A 36 -0.14 0.34 -10.59
N THR A 37 -0.54 0.94 -9.47
CA THR A 37 -0.36 2.36 -9.16
C THR A 37 0.05 2.52 -7.71
N CYS A 38 0.78 3.60 -7.43
CA CYS A 38 1.22 3.95 -6.09
C CYS A 38 1.26 5.47 -5.93
N THR A 39 0.77 5.95 -4.80
CA THR A 39 0.83 7.35 -4.39
C THR A 39 1.46 7.45 -3.01
N LEU A 40 2.41 8.36 -2.84
CA LEU A 40 3.09 8.63 -1.57
C LEU A 40 2.70 10.01 -1.05
N THR A 41 2.35 10.10 0.24
CA THR A 41 2.06 11.36 0.94
C THR A 41 2.89 11.42 2.22
N VAL A 42 3.77 12.42 2.34
CA VAL A 42 4.55 12.64 3.56
C VAL A 42 3.66 13.25 4.63
N ASN A 43 3.47 12.55 5.76
CA ASN A 43 2.65 13.00 6.88
C ASN A 43 3.48 13.77 7.92
N SER A 44 4.69 13.29 8.22
CA SER A 44 5.61 13.95 9.16
C SER A 44 7.08 13.63 8.87
N ASN A 45 7.95 14.57 9.19
CA ASN A 45 9.39 14.35 9.19
C ASN A 45 9.83 13.52 10.41
N GLY A 46 10.94 12.80 10.27
CA GLY A 46 11.60 12.13 11.39
C GLY A 46 12.49 13.07 12.19
N THR A 47 12.81 12.65 13.40
CA THR A 47 13.77 13.32 14.30
C THR A 47 14.87 12.36 14.72
N MET A 48 16.10 12.79 14.62
CA MET A 48 17.26 12.02 15.08
C MET A 48 17.78 12.59 16.39
N THR A 49 18.22 11.73 17.30
CA THR A 49 18.91 12.09 18.53
C THR A 49 20.26 11.37 18.59
N VAL A 50 21.19 11.95 19.33
CA VAL A 50 22.55 11.40 19.48
C VAL A 50 22.57 10.35 20.60
N SER A 51 23.34 9.28 20.41
CA SER A 51 23.60 8.27 21.44
C SER A 51 24.54 8.80 22.55
N ASN A 52 24.53 8.16 23.72
CA ASN A 52 25.38 8.56 24.85
C ASN A 52 26.87 8.57 24.54
N ASN A 53 27.35 7.71 23.63
CA ASN A 53 28.75 7.68 23.21
C ASN A 53 29.07 8.66 22.07
N LEU A 54 28.07 9.45 21.60
CA LEU A 54 28.16 10.43 20.53
C LEU A 54 28.60 9.85 19.17
N GLN A 55 28.47 8.57 18.96
CA GLN A 55 28.86 7.88 17.71
C GLN A 55 27.69 7.50 16.82
N SER A 56 26.45 7.58 17.32
CA SER A 56 25.23 7.33 16.54
C SER A 56 24.27 8.50 16.65
N LEU A 57 23.76 8.95 15.54
CA LEU A 57 22.66 9.91 15.40
C LEU A 57 21.51 9.20 14.68
N SER A 58 20.42 8.90 15.41
CA SER A 58 19.40 8.00 14.87
C SER A 58 17.99 8.37 15.34
N SER A 59 17.00 8.04 14.49
CA SER A 59 15.59 8.08 14.84
C SER A 59 15.21 7.01 15.88
N HIS A 60 16.02 5.97 16.05
CA HIS A 60 15.81 4.92 17.05
C HIS A 60 16.35 5.26 18.43
N ASN A 61 17.19 6.29 18.57
CA ASN A 61 17.70 6.70 19.87
C ASN A 61 16.57 7.30 20.73
N ALA A 62 16.74 7.28 22.04
CA ALA A 62 15.76 7.87 22.96
C ALA A 62 15.48 9.34 22.61
N GLY A 63 14.21 9.69 22.40
CA GLY A 63 13.79 11.01 21.92
C GLY A 63 13.83 11.22 20.42
N GLY A 64 14.31 10.24 19.64
CA GLY A 64 14.18 10.22 18.19
C GLY A 64 12.80 9.72 17.75
N SER A 65 12.46 9.93 16.50
CA SER A 65 11.20 9.45 15.89
C SER A 65 11.38 9.17 14.40
N ALA A 66 10.70 8.14 13.92
CA ALA A 66 10.60 7.87 12.48
C ALA A 66 9.84 9.00 11.75
N GLY A 67 10.17 9.24 10.50
CA GLY A 67 9.30 9.94 9.57
C GLY A 67 8.10 9.08 9.21
N SER A 68 6.98 9.70 8.87
CA SER A 68 5.75 8.99 8.48
C SER A 68 5.34 9.37 7.06
N VAL A 69 5.15 8.35 6.23
CA VAL A 69 4.66 8.48 4.85
C VAL A 69 3.48 7.55 4.69
N GLN A 70 2.39 8.04 4.11
CA GLN A 70 1.28 7.19 3.66
C GLN A 70 1.55 6.71 2.25
N VAL A 71 1.29 5.44 1.99
CA VAL A 71 1.25 4.84 0.67
C VAL A 71 -0.14 4.31 0.38
N ASP A 72 -0.70 4.71 -0.77
CA ASP A 72 -1.94 4.18 -1.33
C ASP A 72 -1.59 3.46 -2.64
N THR A 73 -1.89 2.16 -2.71
CA THR A 73 -1.50 1.34 -3.86
C THR A 73 -2.60 0.36 -4.28
N THR A 74 -2.61 0.03 -5.56
CA THR A 74 -3.40 -1.10 -6.10
C THR A 74 -2.69 -2.46 -5.93
N GLY A 75 -1.49 -2.47 -5.33
CA GLY A 75 -0.63 -3.66 -5.23
C GLY A 75 0.21 -3.89 -6.49
N GLY A 76 1.15 -4.84 -6.40
CA GLY A 76 2.02 -5.19 -7.52
C GLY A 76 3.13 -4.17 -7.80
N VAL A 77 3.52 -3.38 -6.79
CA VAL A 77 4.60 -2.38 -6.84
C VAL A 77 5.71 -2.73 -5.86
N GLN A 78 6.86 -2.08 -5.99
CA GLN A 78 7.99 -2.26 -5.08
C GLN A 78 8.23 -0.98 -4.27
N LEU A 79 8.35 -1.13 -2.95
CA LEU A 79 8.69 -0.06 -2.02
C LEU A 79 10.18 -0.12 -1.68
N SER A 80 10.86 1.02 -1.71
CA SER A 80 12.27 1.14 -1.36
C SER A 80 12.58 2.50 -0.74
N VAL A 81 13.75 2.60 -0.10
CA VAL A 81 14.38 3.85 0.34
C VAL A 81 15.73 3.98 -0.32
N ASP A 82 16.01 5.17 -0.86
CA ASP A 82 17.29 5.45 -1.51
C ASP A 82 18.40 5.68 -0.48
N PRO A 83 19.66 5.43 -0.83
CA PRO A 83 20.81 5.92 -0.08
C PRO A 83 20.74 7.44 0.11
N VAL A 84 21.14 7.91 1.28
CA VAL A 84 21.18 9.34 1.57
C VAL A 84 22.26 10.03 0.73
N THR A 85 21.87 10.99 -0.08
CA THR A 85 22.78 11.76 -0.94
C THR A 85 22.87 13.23 -0.53
N THR A 86 21.86 13.75 0.16
CA THR A 86 21.80 15.14 0.59
C THR A 86 21.84 15.23 2.10
N THR A 87 22.88 15.88 2.62
CA THR A 87 23.07 16.09 4.07
C THR A 87 23.55 17.51 4.34
N THR A 88 23.13 18.04 5.50
CA THR A 88 23.72 19.23 6.11
C THR A 88 24.37 18.81 7.41
N VAL A 89 25.63 19.15 7.61
CA VAL A 89 26.41 18.89 8.82
C VAL A 89 27.05 20.17 9.32
N PRO A 90 27.29 20.31 10.64
CA PRO A 90 28.01 21.47 11.20
C PRO A 90 29.43 21.58 10.62
N ALA A 91 29.92 22.78 10.42
CA ALA A 91 31.28 23.01 9.92
C ALA A 91 32.37 22.42 10.84
N SER A 92 32.06 22.25 12.14
CA SER A 92 32.92 21.60 13.12
C SER A 92 32.99 20.08 12.96
N ASP A 93 32.06 19.47 12.21
CA ASP A 93 32.06 18.02 11.96
C ASP A 93 32.76 17.72 10.63
N THR A 94 34.04 17.46 10.70
CA THR A 94 34.90 17.19 9.52
C THR A 94 35.04 15.69 9.20
N THR A 95 34.38 14.83 9.98
CA THR A 95 34.51 13.37 9.83
C THR A 95 33.35 12.75 9.09
N ALA A 96 33.62 11.73 8.29
CA ALA A 96 32.59 11.03 7.50
C ALA A 96 31.52 10.38 8.40
N THR A 97 30.28 10.42 7.94
CA THR A 97 29.14 9.72 8.55
C THR A 97 28.61 8.70 7.54
N THR A 98 28.41 7.46 7.99
CA THR A 98 27.66 6.45 7.24
C THR A 98 26.20 6.56 7.57
N TRP A 99 25.37 6.84 6.57
CA TRP A 99 23.92 6.96 6.71
C TRP A 99 23.24 5.68 6.24
N THR A 100 22.38 5.12 7.05
CA THR A 100 21.63 3.90 6.77
C THR A 100 20.14 4.17 6.93
N PRO A 101 19.40 4.42 5.82
CA PRO A 101 17.95 4.54 5.83
C PRO A 101 17.31 3.15 5.89
N THR A 102 16.20 3.03 6.61
CA THR A 102 15.36 1.84 6.67
C THR A 102 13.89 2.24 6.67
N PHE A 103 13.02 1.29 6.40
CA PHE A 103 11.58 1.49 6.47
C PHE A 103 10.88 0.26 7.03
N ALA A 104 9.70 0.49 7.61
CA ALA A 104 8.73 -0.54 8.00
C ALA A 104 7.35 -0.09 7.55
N THR A 105 6.41 -1.02 7.32
CA THR A 105 5.02 -0.67 6.98
C THR A 105 4.03 -1.34 7.90
N THR A 106 2.88 -0.66 8.08
CA THR A 106 1.69 -1.18 8.77
C THR A 106 0.46 -0.77 7.98
N GLY A 107 -0.64 -1.51 8.11
CA GLY A 107 -1.89 -1.26 7.39
C GLY A 107 -2.24 -2.38 6.43
N ALA A 108 -2.52 -2.07 5.17
CA ALA A 108 -2.90 -3.06 4.16
C ALA A 108 -1.83 -4.16 3.99
N GLN A 109 -0.56 -3.80 4.10
CA GLN A 109 0.55 -4.77 4.17
C GLN A 109 1.53 -4.37 5.28
N THR A 110 1.91 -5.34 6.11
CA THR A 110 2.93 -5.16 7.15
C THR A 110 4.27 -5.70 6.65
N ILE A 111 5.30 -4.85 6.71
CA ILE A 111 6.69 -5.19 6.41
C ILE A 111 7.51 -4.86 7.65
N ALA A 112 8.28 -5.82 8.15
CA ALA A 112 9.27 -5.58 9.19
C ALA A 112 10.34 -4.60 8.71
N GLU A 113 10.98 -3.87 9.63
CA GLU A 113 11.99 -2.89 9.27
C GLU A 113 13.11 -3.48 8.43
N THR A 114 13.38 -2.84 7.30
CA THR A 114 14.37 -3.26 6.31
C THR A 114 14.92 -2.06 5.54
N GLY A 115 16.15 -2.18 5.00
CA GLY A 115 16.71 -1.27 4.00
C GLY A 115 16.64 -1.83 2.58
N THR A 116 16.04 -3.03 2.41
CA THR A 116 15.97 -3.71 1.11
C THR A 116 14.61 -3.44 0.45
N ALA A 117 14.63 -3.18 -0.86
CA ALA A 117 13.40 -3.04 -1.65
C ALA A 117 12.49 -4.25 -1.48
N THR A 118 11.21 -4.03 -1.19
CA THR A 118 10.24 -5.06 -0.84
C THR A 118 8.93 -4.85 -1.60
N ALA A 119 8.35 -5.93 -2.12
CA ALA A 119 7.11 -5.87 -2.87
C ALA A 119 5.91 -5.54 -1.98
N LEU A 120 5.09 -4.58 -2.42
CA LEU A 120 3.75 -4.31 -1.93
C LEU A 120 2.75 -5.02 -2.84
N THR A 121 2.28 -6.18 -2.39
CA THR A 121 1.34 -7.03 -3.16
C THR A 121 -0.12 -6.78 -2.80
N ALA A 122 -0.37 -6.28 -1.59
CA ALA A 122 -1.72 -5.96 -1.12
C ALA A 122 -2.14 -4.57 -1.60
N ALA A 123 -3.35 -4.49 -2.17
CA ALA A 123 -4.00 -3.21 -2.46
C ALA A 123 -4.50 -2.55 -1.17
N GLY A 124 -4.47 -1.22 -1.13
CA GLY A 124 -4.97 -0.42 -0.01
C GLY A 124 -3.97 0.59 0.52
N THR A 125 -4.30 1.14 1.68
CA THR A 125 -3.49 2.15 2.37
C THR A 125 -2.58 1.50 3.41
N SER A 126 -1.30 1.87 3.40
CA SER A 126 -0.35 1.54 4.46
C SER A 126 0.39 2.79 4.94
N THR A 127 0.81 2.76 6.19
CA THR A 127 1.72 3.78 6.76
C THR A 127 3.14 3.23 6.75
N ILE A 128 4.06 4.00 6.18
CA ILE A 128 5.48 3.73 6.15
C ILE A 128 6.14 4.52 7.27
N ALA A 129 6.79 3.84 8.21
CA ALA A 129 7.73 4.44 9.16
C ALA A 129 9.12 4.45 8.52
N VAL A 130 9.66 5.64 8.26
CA VAL A 130 10.99 5.83 7.66
C VAL A 130 11.98 6.17 8.76
N ASN A 131 12.98 5.31 8.94
CA ASN A 131 14.03 5.48 9.93
C ASN A 131 15.37 5.83 9.27
N LEU A 132 16.20 6.53 10.03
CA LEU A 132 17.55 6.87 9.59
C LEU A 132 18.52 6.75 10.76
N ALA A 133 19.64 6.09 10.50
CA ALA A 133 20.78 6.02 11.40
C ALA A 133 22.03 6.56 10.71
N GLY A 134 22.67 7.54 11.33
CA GLY A 134 24.02 8.02 11.00
C GLY A 134 25.02 7.47 11.98
N THR A 135 26.15 6.92 11.53
CA THR A 135 27.20 6.37 12.39
C THR A 135 28.57 6.95 12.06
N LYS A 136 29.36 7.20 13.10
CA LYS A 136 30.76 7.61 13.00
C LYS A 136 31.67 6.39 13.14
N GLY A 137 32.69 6.30 12.31
CA GLY A 137 33.68 5.22 12.35
C GLY A 137 34.80 5.47 13.36
N GLY A 138 35.41 4.39 13.89
CA GLY A 138 36.56 4.44 14.80
C GLY A 138 36.26 5.17 16.10
N THR A 139 37.07 6.14 16.45
CA THR A 139 36.88 6.98 17.64
C THR A 139 36.17 8.30 17.37
N ASN A 140 35.76 8.56 16.13
CA ASN A 140 35.08 9.78 15.74
C ASN A 140 33.74 9.93 16.44
N ARG A 141 33.31 11.17 16.64
CA ARG A 141 32.02 11.51 17.30
C ARG A 141 31.32 12.62 16.55
N PHE A 142 30.02 12.69 16.72
CA PHE A 142 29.23 13.82 16.24
C PHE A 142 29.59 15.08 17.02
N SER A 143 29.81 16.19 16.31
CA SER A 143 30.08 17.50 16.89
C SER A 143 28.77 18.22 17.24
N ALA A 144 28.84 19.21 18.12
CA ALA A 144 27.67 20.06 18.40
C ALA A 144 27.24 20.84 17.17
N GLY A 145 25.93 20.90 16.90
CA GLY A 145 25.32 21.63 15.81
C GLY A 145 24.12 20.91 15.19
N SER A 146 23.60 21.47 14.11
CA SER A 146 22.43 20.93 13.41
C SER A 146 22.85 19.95 12.31
N TYR A 147 22.17 18.81 12.26
CA TYR A 147 22.31 17.77 11.24
C TYR A 147 20.99 17.59 10.51
N GLN A 148 21.04 17.52 9.20
CA GLN A 148 19.90 17.17 8.36
C GLN A 148 20.34 16.13 7.32
N ALA A 149 19.46 15.20 7.00
CA ALA A 149 19.64 14.24 5.94
C ALA A 149 18.27 13.94 5.29
N THR A 150 18.24 13.90 3.96
CA THR A 150 17.02 13.60 3.22
C THR A 150 17.03 12.15 2.78
N VAL A 151 15.96 11.44 3.12
CA VAL A 151 15.68 10.07 2.67
C VAL A 151 14.58 10.13 1.62
N THR A 152 14.82 9.56 0.45
CA THR A 152 13.83 9.43 -0.60
C THR A 152 13.16 8.07 -0.50
N VAL A 153 11.83 8.06 -0.41
CA VAL A 153 11.01 6.85 -0.48
C VAL A 153 10.54 6.70 -1.93
N ARG A 154 10.68 5.50 -2.48
CA ARG A 154 10.20 5.14 -3.82
C ARG A 154 9.16 4.06 -3.77
N CYS A 155 8.23 4.16 -4.71
CA CYS A 155 7.23 3.15 -4.98
C CYS A 155 7.11 2.99 -6.50
N GLU A 156 7.56 1.86 -7.03
CA GLU A 156 7.69 1.59 -8.48
C GLU A 156 7.00 0.28 -8.89
#